data_cbf87a2295a1e1a91668b527690e6e52
#
_entry.id   cbf87a2295a1e1a91668b527690e6e52
#
_cell.length_a   1.000
_cell.length_b   1.000
_cell.length_c   1.000
_cell.angle_alpha   90.00
_cell.angle_beta   90.00
_cell.angle_gamma   90.00
#
_symmetry.space_group_name_H-M   'P 1'
#
loop_
_entity.id
_entity.type
_entity.pdbx_description
1 polymer ?
#
loop_
_entity_poly.entity_id
_entity_poly.type
_entity_poly.pdbx_seq_one_letter_code
_entity_poly.pdbx_strand_id
1 'polypeptide(L)'
;MREPGGVRHKALVIAYGVHQSGLPWQRCTVHFLRDMLGHLAKTQQPMIAAAIRGIFQATGLAEARQRLAEVVDRLQPAAPKVAGLLEAAESELLAFYELAREHWSKLGSTNPLEGANREIGRRTDVVGIFPNDAALLRLAGALLIEQNDEWLIARRCLSQVPLPGSEVGRLP
;
A
#
# COMPACT_ATOMS: atom_id res chain seq x y z
N MET A 1 7.15 26.38 -12.34
CA MET A 1 6.23 25.82 -11.33
C MET A 1 6.23 24.31 -11.52
N ARG A 2 7.02 23.57 -10.72
CA ARG A 2 7.12 22.09 -10.85
C ARG A 2 6.04 21.47 -9.98
N GLU A 3 5.12 20.76 -10.59
CA GLU A 3 4.14 19.92 -9.91
C GLU A 3 4.86 18.86 -9.07
N PRO A 4 4.39 18.51 -7.85
CA PRO A 4 4.96 17.43 -7.05
C PRO A 4 4.51 16.08 -7.64
N GLY A 5 5.22 15.63 -8.67
CA GLY A 5 4.89 14.45 -9.48
C GLY A 5 5.41 13.12 -8.93
N GLY A 6 5.31 12.84 -7.62
CA GLY A 6 5.84 11.58 -7.08
C GLY A 6 4.80 10.58 -6.55
N VAL A 7 3.65 11.05 -6.10
CA VAL A 7 2.72 10.26 -5.28
C VAL A 7 1.60 9.59 -6.08
N ARG A 8 1.19 10.19 -7.19
CA ARG A 8 0.07 9.68 -7.99
C ARG A 8 0.37 8.37 -8.75
N HIS A 9 1.62 8.14 -9.10
CA HIS A 9 1.96 7.00 -9.98
C HIS A 9 1.90 5.62 -9.28
N LYS A 10 2.24 5.58 -8.00
CA LYS A 10 2.23 4.32 -7.23
C LYS A 10 0.84 3.93 -6.71
N ALA A 11 -0.04 4.90 -6.58
CA ALA A 11 -1.44 4.68 -6.23
C ALA A 11 -2.25 4.06 -7.38
N LEU A 12 -1.87 4.28 -8.63
CA LEU A 12 -2.64 3.88 -9.81
C LEU A 12 -2.70 2.36 -10.01
N VAL A 13 -1.68 1.61 -9.60
CA VAL A 13 -1.60 0.15 -9.81
C VAL A 13 -2.59 -0.61 -8.93
N ILE A 14 -2.81 -0.14 -7.70
CA ILE A 14 -3.82 -0.72 -6.81
C ILE A 14 -5.24 -0.33 -7.28
N ALA A 15 -5.41 0.86 -7.86
CA ALA A 15 -6.69 1.38 -8.34
C ALA A 15 -7.35 0.54 -9.41
N TYR A 16 -6.58 0.00 -10.34
CA TYR A 16 -7.16 -0.71 -11.49
C TYR A 16 -7.89 -2.00 -11.08
N GLY A 17 -7.33 -2.74 -10.12
CA GLY A 17 -8.00 -3.92 -9.56
C GLY A 17 -9.22 -3.59 -8.70
N VAL A 18 -9.18 -2.48 -7.97
CA VAL A 18 -10.23 -2.04 -7.05
C VAL A 18 -11.48 -1.54 -7.79
N HIS A 19 -11.31 -0.84 -8.90
CA HIS A 19 -12.45 -0.27 -9.65
C HIS A 19 -13.37 -1.36 -10.25
N GLN A 20 -12.83 -2.55 -10.52
CA GLN A 20 -13.61 -3.67 -11.04
C GLN A 20 -14.22 -4.56 -9.95
N SER A 21 -13.67 -4.55 -8.72
CA SER A 21 -14.09 -5.43 -7.64
C SER A 21 -15.02 -4.78 -6.61
N GLY A 22 -15.33 -3.48 -6.74
CA GLY A 22 -16.13 -2.75 -5.75
C GLY A 22 -15.46 -2.60 -4.38
N LEU A 23 -14.17 -2.94 -4.25
CA LEU A 23 -13.41 -2.77 -3.03
C LEU A 23 -13.01 -1.31 -2.81
N PRO A 24 -12.92 -0.84 -1.56
CA PRO A 24 -12.52 0.51 -1.27
C PRO A 24 -11.05 0.76 -1.67
N TRP A 25 -10.78 1.99 -2.09
CA TRP A 25 -9.43 2.43 -2.42
C TRP A 25 -8.54 2.42 -1.17
N GLN A 26 -7.39 1.73 -1.24
CA GLN A 26 -6.40 1.69 -0.16
C GLN A 26 -5.12 2.44 -0.53
N ARG A 27 -4.76 3.43 0.26
CA ARG A 27 -3.47 4.13 0.16
C ARG A 27 -2.40 3.39 0.94
N CYS A 28 -1.20 3.27 0.37
CA CYS A 28 -0.06 2.69 1.08
C CYS A 28 0.33 3.52 2.31
N THR A 29 0.17 2.95 3.50
CA THR A 29 0.47 3.62 4.78
C THR A 29 1.95 3.99 4.92
N VAL A 30 2.86 3.19 4.35
CA VAL A 30 4.32 3.43 4.39
C VAL A 30 4.70 4.64 3.54
N HIS A 31 4.19 4.72 2.30
CA HIS A 31 4.45 5.87 1.42
C HIS A 31 3.81 7.14 1.96
N PHE A 32 2.57 7.03 2.44
CA PHE A 32 1.89 8.16 3.06
C PHE A 32 2.69 8.71 4.25
N LEU A 33 3.13 7.84 5.17
CA LEU A 33 3.95 8.26 6.30
C LEU A 33 5.23 8.96 5.84
N ARG A 34 5.92 8.43 4.82
CA ARG A 34 7.14 9.03 4.28
C ARG A 34 6.90 10.42 3.72
N ASP A 35 5.80 10.61 2.99
CA ASP A 35 5.41 11.90 2.44
C ASP A 35 5.08 12.90 3.55
N MET A 36 4.34 12.47 4.58
CA MET A 36 4.02 13.32 5.74
C MET A 36 5.29 13.81 6.44
N LEU A 37 6.25 12.91 6.66
CA LEU A 37 7.51 13.25 7.31
C LEU A 37 8.35 14.25 6.48
N GLY A 38 8.20 14.27 5.16
CA GLY A 38 8.85 15.24 4.28
C GLY A 38 8.39 16.70 4.52
N HIS A 39 7.24 16.90 5.16
CA HIS A 39 6.73 18.24 5.52
C HIS A 39 7.18 18.73 6.90
N LEU A 40 7.98 17.94 7.63
CA LEU A 40 8.38 18.19 9.02
C LEU A 40 9.89 18.38 9.16
N ALA A 41 10.29 19.18 10.16
CA ALA A 41 11.68 19.24 10.57
C ALA A 41 12.15 17.86 11.06
N LYS A 42 13.42 17.52 10.79
CA LYS A 42 13.99 16.20 11.15
C LYS A 42 13.85 15.85 12.63
N THR A 43 13.90 16.85 13.50
CA THR A 43 13.74 16.69 14.96
C THR A 43 12.35 16.26 15.38
N GLN A 44 11.32 16.62 14.62
CA GLN A 44 9.91 16.28 14.91
C GLN A 44 9.50 14.93 14.32
N GLN A 45 10.19 14.47 13.26
CA GLN A 45 9.82 13.28 12.50
C GLN A 45 9.66 12.01 13.36
N PRO A 46 10.57 11.67 14.31
CA PRO A 46 10.44 10.43 15.07
C PRO A 46 9.17 10.36 15.91
N MET A 47 8.84 11.46 16.60
CA MET A 47 7.66 11.54 17.46
C MET A 47 6.38 11.44 16.65
N ILE A 48 6.28 12.21 15.56
CA ILE A 48 5.09 12.21 14.70
C ILE A 48 4.95 10.88 13.95
N ALA A 49 6.06 10.29 13.51
CA ALA A 49 6.03 8.96 12.91
C ALA A 49 5.51 7.88 13.87
N ALA A 50 5.89 7.94 15.15
CA ALA A 50 5.38 7.02 16.16
C ALA A 50 3.87 7.20 16.37
N ALA A 51 3.39 8.43 16.45
CA ALA A 51 1.97 8.74 16.61
C ALA A 51 1.14 8.22 15.42
N ILE A 52 1.56 8.49 14.17
CA ILE A 52 0.86 8.02 12.98
C ILE A 52 0.89 6.48 12.87
N ARG A 53 2.03 5.82 13.20
CA ARG A 53 2.08 4.34 13.21
C ARG A 53 1.14 3.73 14.24
N GLY A 54 0.91 4.40 15.37
CA GLY A 54 -0.03 3.98 16.38
C GLY A 54 -1.47 3.85 15.89
N ILE A 55 -1.88 4.63 14.89
CA ILE A 55 -3.20 4.54 14.24
C ILE A 55 -3.38 3.15 13.63
N PHE A 56 -2.36 2.64 12.94
CA PHE A 56 -2.40 1.36 12.23
C PHE A 56 -2.20 0.12 13.13
N GLN A 57 -2.03 0.32 14.44
CA GLN A 57 -1.99 -0.74 15.44
C GLN A 57 -3.33 -0.95 16.14
N ALA A 58 -4.39 -0.29 15.68
CA ALA A 58 -5.73 -0.46 16.21
C ALA A 58 -6.28 -1.86 15.95
N THR A 59 -7.18 -2.30 16.81
CA THR A 59 -7.83 -3.61 16.72
C THR A 59 -9.03 -3.64 15.79
N GLY A 60 -9.47 -2.47 15.29
CA GLY A 60 -10.58 -2.31 14.35
C GLY A 60 -10.73 -0.87 13.86
N LEU A 61 -11.64 -0.68 12.90
CA LEU A 61 -11.86 0.59 12.22
C LEU A 61 -12.28 1.72 13.18
N ALA A 62 -13.15 1.44 14.14
CA ALA A 62 -13.64 2.45 15.08
C ALA A 62 -12.49 3.00 15.95
N GLU A 63 -11.65 2.12 16.47
CA GLU A 63 -10.48 2.51 17.24
C GLU A 63 -9.45 3.25 16.38
N ALA A 64 -9.25 2.80 15.14
CA ALA A 64 -8.32 3.45 14.21
C ALA A 64 -8.76 4.89 13.91
N ARG A 65 -10.05 5.13 13.69
CA ARG A 65 -10.64 6.47 13.50
C ARG A 65 -10.46 7.35 14.73
N GLN A 66 -10.73 6.81 15.92
CA GLN A 66 -10.53 7.55 17.16
C GLN A 66 -9.07 7.96 17.33
N ARG A 67 -8.12 7.04 17.14
CA ARG A 67 -6.68 7.32 17.23
C ARG A 67 -6.24 8.35 16.19
N LEU A 68 -6.80 8.28 14.97
CA LEU A 68 -6.51 9.24 13.92
C LEU A 68 -6.97 10.65 14.32
N ALA A 69 -8.20 10.79 14.82
CA ALA A 69 -8.72 12.07 15.30
C ALA A 69 -7.85 12.65 16.44
N GLU A 70 -7.46 11.83 17.42
CA GLU A 70 -6.57 12.24 18.51
C GLU A 70 -5.19 12.72 18.00
N VAL A 71 -4.65 12.07 16.96
CA VAL A 71 -3.37 12.47 16.35
C VAL A 71 -3.54 13.77 15.57
N VAL A 72 -4.63 13.94 14.83
CA VAL A 72 -4.95 15.20 14.11
C VAL A 72 -5.03 16.35 15.09
N ASP A 73 -5.80 16.22 16.18
CA ASP A 73 -5.95 17.25 17.21
C ASP A 73 -4.61 17.67 17.82
N ARG A 74 -3.74 16.70 18.12
CA ARG A 74 -2.41 16.97 18.67
C ARG A 74 -1.47 17.65 17.66
N LEU A 75 -1.62 17.34 16.37
CA LEU A 75 -0.78 17.91 15.31
C LEU A 75 -1.26 19.29 14.88
N GLN A 76 -2.54 19.62 15.04
CA GLN A 76 -3.13 20.87 14.57
C GLN A 76 -2.34 22.12 14.98
N PRO A 77 -1.91 22.31 16.25
CA PRO A 77 -1.16 23.48 16.65
C PRO A 77 0.28 23.53 16.16
N ALA A 78 0.93 22.37 15.99
CA ALA A 78 2.35 22.27 15.68
C ALA A 78 2.65 22.05 14.19
N ALA A 79 1.75 21.37 13.48
CA ALA A 79 1.91 20.98 12.08
C ALA A 79 0.54 20.92 11.35
N PRO A 80 -0.17 22.05 11.21
CA PRO A 80 -1.54 22.09 10.68
C PRO A 80 -1.65 21.49 9.27
N LYS A 81 -0.61 21.65 8.44
CA LYS A 81 -0.58 21.04 7.10
C LYS A 81 -0.59 19.51 7.16
N VAL A 82 0.18 18.92 8.08
CA VAL A 82 0.24 17.46 8.24
C VAL A 82 -1.06 16.94 8.83
N ALA A 83 -1.65 17.65 9.80
CA ALA A 83 -2.95 17.34 10.37
C ALA A 83 -4.04 17.30 9.29
N GLY A 84 -4.16 18.34 8.47
CA GLY A 84 -5.14 18.40 7.38
C GLY A 84 -4.94 17.33 6.30
N LEU A 85 -3.68 16.98 5.98
CA LEU A 85 -3.41 15.90 5.04
C LEU A 85 -3.75 14.51 5.60
N LEU A 86 -3.55 14.32 6.90
CA LEU A 86 -3.90 13.06 7.58
C LEU A 86 -5.43 12.88 7.65
N GLU A 87 -6.15 13.93 8.02
CA GLU A 87 -7.60 13.96 8.06
C GLU A 87 -8.21 13.71 6.68
N ALA A 88 -7.74 14.41 5.65
CA ALA A 88 -8.23 14.25 4.27
C ALA A 88 -7.99 12.83 3.69
N ALA A 89 -6.99 12.11 4.20
CA ALA A 89 -6.64 10.77 3.74
C ALA A 89 -7.25 9.64 4.60
N GLU A 90 -8.06 9.94 5.62
CA GLU A 90 -8.60 8.95 6.56
C GLU A 90 -9.22 7.74 5.86
N SER A 91 -10.19 7.97 4.98
CA SER A 91 -10.92 6.91 4.29
C SER A 91 -10.01 6.00 3.46
N GLU A 92 -9.01 6.60 2.78
CA GLU A 92 -8.05 5.87 1.96
C GLU A 92 -7.01 5.09 2.79
N LEU A 93 -6.66 5.60 3.97
CA LEU A 93 -5.67 4.97 4.85
C LEU A 93 -6.25 3.83 5.67
N LEU A 94 -7.53 3.92 6.03
CA LEU A 94 -8.20 2.97 6.91
C LEU A 94 -9.07 1.95 6.16
N ALA A 95 -9.13 2.01 4.83
CA ALA A 95 -9.96 1.12 4.02
C ALA A 95 -9.68 -0.37 4.26
N PHE A 96 -8.42 -0.75 4.52
CA PHE A 96 -8.07 -2.15 4.79
C PHE A 96 -8.71 -2.73 6.06
N TYR A 97 -9.15 -1.89 7.01
CA TYR A 97 -9.86 -2.33 8.21
C TYR A 97 -11.28 -2.88 7.91
N GLU A 98 -11.84 -2.56 6.75
CA GLU A 98 -13.13 -3.10 6.29
C GLU A 98 -13.01 -4.55 5.79
N LEU A 99 -11.80 -5.03 5.61
CA LEU A 99 -11.50 -6.37 5.13
C LEU A 99 -11.19 -7.33 6.28
N ALA A 100 -11.10 -8.63 5.99
CA ALA A 100 -10.76 -9.62 7.00
C ALA A 100 -9.38 -9.35 7.63
N ARG A 101 -9.30 -9.47 8.95
CA ARG A 101 -8.13 -9.10 9.77
C ARG A 101 -6.84 -9.79 9.30
N GLU A 102 -6.95 -10.99 8.80
CA GLU A 102 -5.85 -11.80 8.29
C GLU A 102 -5.09 -11.11 7.14
N HIS A 103 -5.76 -10.20 6.43
CA HIS A 103 -5.21 -9.48 5.29
C HIS A 103 -4.58 -8.13 5.64
N TRP A 104 -4.88 -7.54 6.81
CA TRP A 104 -4.48 -6.17 7.16
C TRP A 104 -2.99 -5.90 7.02
N SER A 105 -2.15 -6.83 7.47
CA SER A 105 -0.69 -6.68 7.40
C SER A 105 -0.14 -6.62 5.96
N LYS A 106 -0.90 -7.11 4.98
CA LYS A 106 -0.51 -7.15 3.56
C LYS A 106 -1.15 -6.04 2.76
N LEU A 107 -2.36 -5.63 3.12
CA LEU A 107 -3.13 -4.63 2.39
C LEU A 107 -2.78 -3.20 2.78
N GLY A 108 -2.35 -2.96 4.00
CA GLY A 108 -1.91 -1.63 4.45
C GLY A 108 -0.66 -1.09 3.75
N SER A 109 0.07 -1.91 2.99
CA SER A 109 1.35 -1.54 2.37
C SER A 109 1.54 -2.17 1.00
N THR A 110 2.20 -1.45 0.08
CA THR A 110 2.61 -1.94 -1.23
C THR A 110 3.94 -2.72 -1.21
N ASN A 111 4.52 -2.97 -0.04
CA ASN A 111 5.82 -3.64 0.08
C ASN A 111 5.91 -5.00 -0.65
N PRO A 112 4.89 -5.87 -0.63
CA PRO A 112 4.93 -7.11 -1.39
C PRO A 112 5.06 -6.89 -2.90
N LEU A 113 4.29 -5.92 -3.45
CA LEU A 113 4.35 -5.55 -4.86
C LEU A 113 5.69 -4.90 -5.24
N GLU A 114 6.26 -4.09 -4.33
CA GLU A 114 7.57 -3.50 -4.54
C GLU A 114 8.69 -4.55 -4.54
N GLY A 115 8.55 -5.59 -3.71
CA GLY A 115 9.43 -6.75 -3.74
C GLY A 115 9.43 -7.47 -5.09
N ALA A 116 8.23 -7.80 -5.59
CA ALA A 116 8.05 -8.43 -6.90
C ALA A 116 8.59 -7.54 -8.04
N ASN A 117 8.25 -6.24 -8.04
CA ASN A 117 8.76 -5.31 -9.05
C ASN A 117 10.28 -5.16 -9.03
N ARG A 118 10.89 -5.19 -7.84
CA ARG A 118 12.36 -5.14 -7.70
C ARG A 118 13.02 -6.39 -8.29
N GLU A 119 12.44 -7.55 -8.06
CA GLU A 119 12.98 -8.81 -8.63
C GLU A 119 12.84 -8.83 -10.15
N ILE A 120 11.69 -8.40 -10.70
CA ILE A 120 11.53 -8.24 -12.15
C ILE A 120 12.59 -7.27 -12.69
N GLY A 121 12.77 -6.09 -12.08
CA GLY A 121 13.79 -5.12 -12.49
C GLY A 121 15.18 -5.71 -12.46
N ARG A 122 15.56 -6.39 -11.38
CA ARG A 122 16.87 -7.04 -11.24
C ARG A 122 17.15 -8.06 -12.34
N ARG A 123 16.17 -8.86 -12.71
CA ARG A 123 16.32 -9.88 -13.77
C ARG A 123 16.34 -9.25 -15.16
N THR A 124 15.52 -8.23 -15.40
CA THR A 124 15.53 -7.51 -16.68
C THR A 124 16.84 -6.76 -16.90
N ASP A 125 17.42 -6.17 -15.85
CA ASP A 125 18.72 -5.48 -15.92
C ASP A 125 19.86 -6.44 -16.30
N VAL A 126 19.84 -7.70 -15.83
CA VAL A 126 20.83 -8.72 -16.20
C VAL A 126 20.73 -9.09 -17.68
N VAL A 127 19.52 -9.16 -18.24
CA VAL A 127 19.33 -9.45 -19.69
C VAL A 127 19.76 -8.25 -20.54
N GLY A 128 19.56 -7.03 -20.07
CA GLY A 128 19.93 -5.78 -20.72
C GLY A 128 19.02 -5.44 -21.89
N ILE A 129 19.17 -6.08 -23.04
CA ILE A 129 18.38 -5.80 -24.24
C ILE A 129 17.49 -6.98 -24.58
N PHE A 130 16.19 -6.72 -24.71
CA PHE A 130 15.20 -7.72 -25.18
C PHE A 130 14.98 -7.60 -26.68
N PRO A 131 14.87 -8.73 -27.41
CA PRO A 131 14.64 -8.71 -28.86
C PRO A 131 13.25 -8.16 -29.23
N ASN A 132 12.26 -8.25 -28.33
CA ASN A 132 10.91 -7.73 -28.49
C ASN A 132 10.15 -7.73 -27.16
N ASP A 133 9.01 -7.02 -27.12
CA ASP A 133 8.15 -6.89 -25.93
C ASP A 133 7.63 -8.25 -25.43
N ALA A 134 7.37 -9.19 -26.36
CA ALA A 134 6.91 -10.53 -25.99
C ALA A 134 7.97 -11.31 -25.19
N ALA A 135 9.26 -11.09 -25.45
CA ALA A 135 10.33 -11.70 -24.66
C ALA A 135 10.40 -11.12 -23.24
N LEU A 136 10.22 -9.80 -23.11
CA LEU A 136 10.14 -9.13 -21.81
C LEU A 136 8.92 -9.61 -21.01
N LEU A 137 7.75 -9.69 -21.63
CA LEU A 137 6.53 -10.16 -20.99
C LEU A 137 6.62 -11.63 -20.55
N ARG A 138 7.27 -12.49 -21.33
CA ARG A 138 7.51 -13.90 -20.94
C ARG A 138 8.39 -13.99 -19.69
N LEU A 139 9.48 -13.22 -19.62
CA LEU A 139 10.32 -13.20 -18.43
C LEU A 139 9.56 -12.69 -17.21
N ALA A 140 8.88 -11.55 -17.33
CA ALA A 140 8.09 -10.99 -16.24
C ALA A 140 6.99 -11.96 -15.77
N GLY A 141 6.29 -12.60 -16.69
CA GLY A 141 5.26 -13.59 -16.40
C GLY A 141 5.83 -14.81 -15.67
N ALA A 142 6.95 -15.35 -16.13
CA ALA A 142 7.60 -16.48 -15.47
C ALA A 142 8.02 -16.14 -14.03
N LEU A 143 8.59 -14.94 -13.80
CA LEU A 143 8.96 -14.49 -12.45
C LEU A 143 7.74 -14.30 -11.54
N LEU A 144 6.63 -13.81 -12.07
CA LEU A 144 5.39 -13.67 -11.28
C LEU A 144 4.78 -15.03 -10.95
N ILE A 145 4.86 -16.01 -11.83
CA ILE A 145 4.44 -17.39 -11.57
C ILE A 145 5.31 -18.00 -10.47
N GLU A 146 6.65 -17.93 -10.60
CA GLU A 146 7.59 -18.40 -9.59
C GLU A 146 7.30 -17.76 -8.22
N GLN A 147 7.11 -16.45 -8.17
CA GLN A 147 6.78 -15.75 -6.94
C GLN A 147 5.42 -16.17 -6.36
N ASN A 148 4.43 -16.42 -7.21
CA ASN A 148 3.13 -16.93 -6.77
C ASN A 148 3.26 -18.32 -6.15
N ASP A 149 4.04 -19.22 -6.76
CA ASP A 149 4.26 -20.55 -6.25
C ASP A 149 4.99 -20.52 -4.90
N GLU A 150 6.00 -19.66 -4.74
CA GLU A 150 6.64 -19.42 -3.43
C GLU A 150 5.63 -18.93 -2.37
N TRP A 151 4.74 -18.03 -2.75
CA TRP A 151 3.69 -17.53 -1.83
C TRP A 151 2.66 -18.58 -1.46
N LEU A 152 2.38 -19.53 -2.35
CA LEU A 152 1.46 -20.64 -2.07
C LEU A 152 2.07 -21.65 -1.09
N ILE A 153 3.38 -21.91 -1.18
CA ILE A 153 4.05 -22.96 -0.41
C ILE A 153 4.62 -22.44 0.92
N ALA A 154 5.37 -21.33 0.90
CA ALA A 154 6.14 -20.89 2.06
C ALA A 154 5.51 -19.76 2.86
N ARG A 155 5.04 -18.71 2.22
CA ARG A 155 4.45 -17.52 2.87
C ARG A 155 3.33 -16.97 2.00
N ARG A 156 2.14 -17.45 2.18
CA ARG A 156 0.97 -16.90 1.49
C ARG A 156 0.91 -15.38 1.66
N CYS A 157 0.82 -14.66 0.57
CA CYS A 157 0.68 -13.20 0.61
C CYS A 157 -0.67 -12.83 1.23
N LEU A 158 -1.74 -13.53 0.84
CA LEU A 158 -3.08 -13.41 1.41
C LEU A 158 -3.55 -14.78 1.92
N SER A 159 -4.39 -14.78 2.97
CA SER A 159 -5.04 -16.00 3.46
C SER A 159 -6.09 -16.47 2.43
N GLN A 160 -6.60 -17.70 2.60
CA GLN A 160 -7.68 -18.24 1.75
C GLN A 160 -9.07 -17.68 2.11
N VAL A 161 -9.16 -16.77 3.07
CA VAL A 161 -10.42 -16.07 3.39
C VAL A 161 -10.79 -15.21 2.19
N PRO A 162 -11.98 -15.41 1.58
CA PRO A 162 -12.40 -14.63 0.42
C PRO A 162 -12.46 -13.13 0.76
N LEU A 163 -12.02 -12.30 -0.17
CA LEU A 163 -12.29 -10.86 -0.09
C LEU A 163 -13.76 -10.60 -0.39
N PRO A 164 -14.41 -9.64 0.29
CA PRO A 164 -15.79 -9.26 -0.02
C PRO A 164 -15.94 -8.93 -1.51
N GLY A 165 -16.93 -9.52 -2.16
CA GLY A 165 -17.18 -9.30 -3.60
C GLY A 165 -16.28 -10.10 -4.57
N SER A 166 -15.34 -10.89 -4.08
CA SER A 166 -14.59 -11.83 -4.91
C SER A 166 -15.39 -13.14 -5.08
N GLU A 167 -16.32 -13.18 -6.02
CA GLU A 167 -16.65 -14.45 -6.64
C GLU A 167 -15.44 -14.86 -7.47
N VAL A 168 -14.58 -15.67 -6.88
CA VAL A 168 -13.53 -16.36 -7.62
C VAL A 168 -14.25 -17.33 -8.53
N GLY A 169 -14.57 -16.87 -9.74
CA GLY A 169 -15.00 -17.75 -10.81
C GLY A 169 -13.94 -18.84 -10.93
N ARG A 170 -14.34 -20.09 -10.68
CA ARG A 170 -13.52 -21.25 -11.00
C ARG A 170 -13.16 -21.12 -12.46
N LEU A 171 -11.91 -20.85 -12.74
CA LEU A 171 -11.37 -21.03 -14.08
C LEU A 171 -11.57 -22.50 -14.47
N PRO A 172 -12.09 -22.75 -15.67
CA PRO A 172 -12.32 -24.10 -16.16
C PRO A 172 -11.05 -24.91 -16.25
#